data_88d2783e6bcde461dd59b43bb6687590
#
_entry.id   88d2783e6bcde461dd59b43bb6687590
#
_cell.length_a   1.000
_cell.length_b   1.000
_cell.length_c   1.000
_cell.angle_alpha   90.00
_cell.angle_beta   90.00
_cell.angle_gamma   90.00
#
_symmetry.space_group_name_H-M   'P 1'
#
loop_
_entity.id
_entity.type
_entity.pdbx_description
1 polymer ?
#
loop_
_entity_poly.entity_id
_entity_poly.type
_entity_poly.pdbx_seq_one_letter_code
_entity_poly.pdbx_strand_id
1 'polypeptide(L)'
;MKLYYNRTKIVATMGPASSPKETLLAMIKAGVNVCRLNFSHGKAEDHKKVIDTIREINEEYKTNIGILADLQGPKIRIGLVKDGGIHLVNGTHIKITTHECIGDDNQIYITYDTFPQDVQANEIILLDDGKLQLKVIETNRKDTVICEVIHGGILTSRKGVNLPNTKVSIPSLTEEDLINLKFVLQFDVEWIGLSFVRNAEDIVQLKHIIAQSGNKARVIAKIEKPEAIDNIDAIIAVTDGVMVARGDLGVEMPMEEVPLLQKMIARKCRAASKPVIVATQMLESMITTPRPTRAEVNDVANSVLDGADAVMLSGETSVGEFPVIVIETMAKIVRNVEELGYPYNTAKATNDDINSISYLSDAVCGSAVYLAEHTNAVGVVSMTTSGYTAFEISSYRPKASTYIFTSNRQLLNALSLVWGVRAFFYDQLESTDKTISDVNTILKTEGLIQIGDVVINTAAVPIFKQGKTNMLKVSVIE
;
A
#
# COMPACT_ATOMS: atom_id res chain seq x y z
N MET A 1 7.33 18.48 -18.18
CA MET A 1 8.39 17.61 -17.60
C MET A 1 8.17 16.19 -18.09
N LYS A 2 9.20 15.52 -18.66
CA LYS A 2 9.04 14.12 -19.09
C LYS A 2 9.19 13.23 -17.84
N LEU A 3 8.08 12.68 -17.34
CA LEU A 3 8.08 11.74 -16.21
C LEU A 3 8.35 10.33 -16.70
N TYR A 4 9.06 9.58 -15.91
CA TYR A 4 9.14 8.12 -16.09
C TYR A 4 7.77 7.51 -15.81
N TYR A 5 7.30 6.66 -16.71
CA TYR A 5 6.02 5.99 -16.55
C TYR A 5 6.22 4.47 -16.57
N ASN A 6 6.02 3.86 -15.42
CA ASN A 6 5.88 2.42 -15.25
C ASN A 6 4.40 2.10 -14.98
N ARG A 7 3.95 0.92 -15.36
CA ARG A 7 2.58 0.47 -15.05
C ARG A 7 2.46 0.10 -13.58
N THR A 8 3.37 -0.73 -13.06
CA THR A 8 3.52 -0.99 -11.63
C THR A 8 4.09 0.26 -10.96
N LYS A 9 3.41 0.72 -9.93
CA LYS A 9 3.70 1.99 -9.27
C LYS A 9 4.81 1.84 -8.23
N ILE A 10 5.45 2.96 -7.90
CA ILE A 10 6.49 3.01 -6.87
C ILE A 10 5.98 3.87 -5.71
N VAL A 11 5.89 3.25 -4.53
CA VAL A 11 5.62 3.92 -3.26
C VAL A 11 6.94 4.16 -2.55
N ALA A 12 7.25 5.41 -2.21
CA ALA A 12 8.46 5.77 -1.50
C ALA A 12 8.14 6.33 -0.11
N THR A 13 8.77 5.78 0.93
CA THR A 13 8.63 6.32 2.29
C THR A 13 9.46 7.58 2.45
N MET A 14 8.81 8.64 2.91
CA MET A 14 9.45 9.92 3.17
C MET A 14 10.14 9.93 4.53
N GLY A 15 11.28 10.59 4.58
CA GLY A 15 12.07 10.76 5.79
C GLY A 15 13.22 11.75 5.58
N PRO A 16 14.18 11.84 6.51
CA PRO A 16 15.25 12.85 6.43
C PRO A 16 16.02 12.86 5.11
N ALA A 17 16.24 11.71 4.49
CA ALA A 17 16.96 11.59 3.22
C ALA A 17 16.17 12.10 2.00
N SER A 18 14.85 12.08 2.05
CA SER A 18 13.95 12.33 0.90
C SER A 18 13.06 13.58 1.04
N SER A 19 12.99 14.19 2.23
CA SER A 19 12.13 15.36 2.50
C SER A 19 12.59 16.67 1.85
N PRO A 20 13.89 16.96 1.53
CA PRO A 20 14.25 18.17 0.80
C PRO A 20 13.58 18.22 -0.57
N LYS A 21 13.01 19.40 -0.94
CA LYS A 21 12.22 19.59 -2.18
C LYS A 21 12.97 19.14 -3.43
N GLU A 22 14.26 19.46 -3.53
CA GLU A 22 15.10 19.08 -4.67
C GLU A 22 15.25 17.56 -4.80
N THR A 23 15.48 16.86 -3.67
CA THR A 23 15.60 15.41 -3.64
C THR A 23 14.26 14.77 -3.98
N LEU A 24 13.17 15.23 -3.36
CA LEU A 24 11.83 14.73 -3.66
C LEU A 24 11.46 14.91 -5.12
N LEU A 25 11.73 16.08 -5.71
CA LEU A 25 11.52 16.32 -7.13
C LEU A 25 12.37 15.40 -8.02
N ALA A 26 13.61 15.13 -7.63
CA ALA A 26 14.47 14.19 -8.35
C ALA A 26 13.91 12.75 -8.28
N MET A 27 13.43 12.31 -7.11
CA MET A 27 12.78 11.01 -6.94
C MET A 27 11.49 10.90 -7.77
N ILE A 28 10.67 11.95 -7.82
CA ILE A 28 9.47 12.00 -8.67
C ILE A 28 9.84 11.87 -10.14
N LYS A 29 10.87 12.59 -10.59
CA LYS A 29 11.39 12.45 -11.96
C LYS A 29 11.90 11.04 -12.27
N ALA A 30 12.48 10.37 -11.28
CA ALA A 30 12.97 9.00 -11.38
C ALA A 30 11.85 7.95 -11.41
N GLY A 31 10.62 8.28 -10.93
CA GLY A 31 9.47 7.39 -11.07
C GLY A 31 8.59 7.17 -9.84
N VAL A 32 8.75 7.94 -8.76
CA VAL A 32 7.84 7.86 -7.60
C VAL A 32 6.43 8.27 -8.01
N ASN A 33 5.44 7.50 -7.56
CA ASN A 33 4.03 7.74 -7.80
C ASN A 33 3.28 8.10 -6.52
N VAL A 34 3.67 7.51 -5.37
CA VAL A 34 3.02 7.74 -4.08
C VAL A 34 4.09 7.97 -3.02
N CYS A 35 3.92 9.00 -2.21
CA CYS A 35 4.75 9.27 -1.04
C CYS A 35 4.08 8.71 0.21
N ARG A 36 4.75 7.78 0.91
CA ARG A 36 4.28 7.24 2.19
C ARG A 36 4.82 8.05 3.35
N LEU A 37 3.93 8.50 4.23
CA LEU A 37 4.24 9.15 5.49
C LEU A 37 4.04 8.14 6.62
N ASN A 38 5.11 7.72 7.27
CA ASN A 38 5.06 6.72 8.33
C ASN A 38 4.86 7.37 9.71
N PHE A 39 3.65 7.31 10.24
CA PHE A 39 3.30 7.91 11.54
C PHE A 39 3.85 7.14 12.76
N SER A 40 4.57 6.03 12.57
CA SER A 40 5.36 5.42 13.64
C SER A 40 6.61 6.25 14.00
N HIS A 41 6.98 7.22 13.17
CA HIS A 41 8.19 8.05 13.29
C HIS A 41 7.90 9.48 12.86
N GLY A 42 8.69 10.43 13.39
CA GLY A 42 8.54 11.84 13.07
C GLY A 42 7.46 12.53 13.90
N LYS A 43 7.33 13.85 13.70
CA LYS A 43 6.31 14.68 14.35
C LYS A 43 5.30 15.14 13.31
N ALA A 44 4.10 15.48 13.77
CA ALA A 44 3.01 15.98 12.91
C ALA A 44 3.45 17.16 12.03
N GLU A 45 4.24 18.10 12.60
CA GLU A 45 4.75 19.27 11.88
C GLU A 45 5.70 18.90 10.73
N ASP A 46 6.49 17.82 10.88
CA ASP A 46 7.41 17.36 9.84
C ASP A 46 6.63 16.67 8.71
N HIS A 47 5.63 15.87 9.05
CA HIS A 47 4.71 15.29 8.07
C HIS A 47 3.95 16.38 7.29
N LYS A 48 3.49 17.44 7.99
CA LYS A 48 2.84 18.59 7.32
C LYS A 48 3.75 19.24 6.28
N LYS A 49 5.01 19.51 6.61
CA LYS A 49 5.97 20.10 5.65
C LYS A 49 6.12 19.24 4.40
N VAL A 50 6.19 17.91 4.56
CA VAL A 50 6.29 16.99 3.43
C VAL A 50 5.00 17.00 2.60
N ILE A 51 3.82 17.01 3.23
CA ILE A 51 2.53 17.15 2.52
C ILE A 51 2.51 18.44 1.70
N ASP A 52 2.83 19.58 2.32
CA ASP A 52 2.84 20.86 1.66
C ASP A 52 3.81 20.87 0.45
N THR A 53 5.02 20.30 0.62
CA THR A 53 6.01 20.18 -0.46
C THR A 53 5.50 19.31 -1.63
N ILE A 54 4.84 18.20 -1.35
CA ILE A 54 4.26 17.33 -2.39
C ILE A 54 3.17 18.09 -3.16
N ARG A 55 2.29 18.83 -2.46
CA ARG A 55 1.22 19.60 -3.08
C ARG A 55 1.79 20.74 -3.95
N GLU A 56 2.81 21.43 -3.46
CA GLU A 56 3.53 22.45 -4.23
C GLU A 56 4.14 21.88 -5.52
N ILE A 57 4.81 20.73 -5.45
CA ILE A 57 5.37 20.03 -6.63
C ILE A 57 4.25 19.63 -7.60
N ASN A 58 3.14 19.07 -7.10
CA ASN A 58 2.00 18.70 -7.94
C ASN A 58 1.44 19.91 -8.70
N GLU A 59 1.36 21.07 -8.06
CA GLU A 59 0.85 22.28 -8.68
C GLU A 59 1.84 22.89 -9.67
N GLU A 60 3.12 22.99 -9.29
CA GLU A 60 4.19 23.60 -10.11
C GLU A 60 4.50 22.78 -11.37
N TYR A 61 4.59 21.45 -11.23
CA TYR A 61 5.01 20.56 -12.32
C TYR A 61 3.85 19.80 -12.98
N LYS A 62 2.60 20.05 -12.56
CA LYS A 62 1.39 19.36 -13.04
C LYS A 62 1.51 17.83 -12.91
N THR A 63 2.03 17.38 -11.76
CA THR A 63 2.12 15.98 -11.40
C THR A 63 0.92 15.56 -10.55
N ASN A 64 0.72 14.24 -10.36
CA ASN A 64 -0.38 13.70 -9.57
C ASN A 64 0.18 12.72 -8.52
N ILE A 65 1.14 13.18 -7.72
CA ILE A 65 1.73 12.36 -6.67
C ILE A 65 0.73 12.20 -5.54
N GLY A 66 0.39 10.93 -5.24
CA GLY A 66 -0.49 10.59 -4.13
C GLY A 66 0.25 10.55 -2.79
N ILE A 67 -0.51 10.67 -1.71
CA ILE A 67 0.00 10.57 -0.33
C ILE A 67 -0.69 9.38 0.35
N LEU A 68 0.12 8.50 0.94
CA LEU A 68 -0.29 7.43 1.83
C LEU A 68 0.13 7.77 3.26
N ALA A 69 -0.82 8.10 4.13
CA ALA A 69 -0.61 8.25 5.56
C ALA A 69 -0.73 6.88 6.23
N ASP A 70 0.38 6.36 6.73
CA ASP A 70 0.46 5.00 7.29
C ASP A 70 0.47 5.09 8.82
N LEU A 71 -0.65 4.69 9.45
CA LEU A 71 -0.86 4.71 10.90
C LEU A 71 -0.01 3.62 11.57
N GLN A 72 0.42 3.90 12.80
CA GLN A 72 1.33 3.01 13.54
C GLN A 72 0.68 1.69 13.92
N GLY A 73 -0.57 1.72 14.40
CA GLY A 73 -1.25 0.60 15.00
C GLY A 73 -0.71 0.22 16.41
N PRO A 74 -1.23 -0.85 17.00
CA PRO A 74 -0.87 -1.31 18.35
C PRO A 74 0.50 -1.99 18.39
N LYS A 75 1.58 -1.21 18.22
CA LYS A 75 2.94 -1.76 18.27
C LYS A 75 3.36 -2.05 19.71
N ILE A 76 3.37 -3.32 20.06
CA ILE A 76 3.82 -3.80 21.38
C ILE A 76 5.34 -3.70 21.46
N ARG A 77 5.88 -3.22 22.57
CA ARG A 77 7.33 -3.07 22.79
C ARG A 77 7.71 -3.47 24.21
N ILE A 78 8.97 -3.83 24.40
CA ILE A 78 9.56 -3.84 25.74
C ILE A 78 9.95 -2.42 26.17
N GLY A 79 10.09 -2.22 27.48
CA GLY A 79 10.55 -0.96 28.06
C GLY A 79 12.05 -0.69 27.91
N LEU A 80 12.57 0.13 28.81
CA LEU A 80 14.01 0.36 28.91
C LEU A 80 14.69 -0.83 29.59
N VAL A 81 15.89 -1.16 29.16
CA VAL A 81 16.78 -2.13 29.82
C VAL A 81 18.06 -1.43 30.26
N LYS A 82 18.69 -1.93 31.34
CA LYS A 82 19.92 -1.35 31.90
C LYS A 82 21.10 -1.52 30.95
N ASP A 83 22.10 -0.68 31.13
CA ASP A 83 23.42 -0.74 30.50
C ASP A 83 23.40 -0.82 28.95
N GLY A 84 22.32 -0.31 28.31
CA GLY A 84 22.15 -0.33 26.87
C GLY A 84 21.73 -1.67 26.28
N GLY A 85 21.71 -2.76 27.06
CA GLY A 85 21.27 -4.09 26.63
C GLY A 85 21.54 -5.14 27.70
N ILE A 86 20.67 -6.15 27.77
CA ILE A 86 20.77 -7.31 28.67
C ILE A 86 21.02 -8.57 27.84
N HIS A 87 21.68 -9.57 28.40
CA HIS A 87 21.99 -10.80 27.71
C HIS A 87 21.04 -11.93 28.16
N LEU A 88 20.07 -12.27 27.32
CA LEU A 88 19.18 -13.40 27.53
C LEU A 88 19.91 -14.70 27.21
N VAL A 89 19.99 -15.63 28.18
CA VAL A 89 20.71 -16.91 28.05
C VAL A 89 19.71 -18.03 27.79
N ASN A 90 19.97 -18.89 26.80
CA ASN A 90 19.11 -20.02 26.47
C ASN A 90 18.87 -20.93 27.67
N GLY A 91 17.61 -21.36 27.88
CA GLY A 91 17.20 -22.23 28.96
C GLY A 91 16.99 -21.54 30.31
N THR A 92 17.29 -20.23 30.42
CA THR A 92 16.96 -19.48 31.64
C THR A 92 15.53 -18.96 31.60
N HIS A 93 15.03 -18.56 32.77
CA HIS A 93 13.70 -17.98 32.91
C HIS A 93 13.80 -16.46 33.02
N ILE A 94 12.88 -15.74 32.38
CA ILE A 94 12.71 -14.30 32.50
C ILE A 94 11.27 -13.97 32.82
N LYS A 95 11.06 -12.98 33.69
CA LYS A 95 9.77 -12.43 34.03
C LYS A 95 9.44 -11.27 33.10
N ILE A 96 8.23 -11.30 32.47
CA ILE A 96 7.67 -10.15 31.76
C ILE A 96 6.58 -9.54 32.64
N THR A 97 6.64 -8.22 32.87
CA THR A 97 5.68 -7.52 33.71
C THR A 97 5.07 -6.33 32.98
N THR A 98 3.80 -6.01 33.31
CA THR A 98 3.12 -4.78 32.85
C THR A 98 3.39 -3.58 33.74
N HIS A 99 4.11 -3.75 34.87
CA HIS A 99 4.57 -2.65 35.70
C HIS A 99 5.86 -2.04 35.12
N GLU A 100 5.84 -0.73 34.88
CA GLU A 100 7.01 -0.03 34.31
C GLU A 100 8.23 -0.20 35.21
N CYS A 101 9.30 -0.68 34.63
CA CYS A 101 10.59 -0.85 35.29
C CYS A 101 11.74 -0.78 34.27
N ILE A 102 12.97 -0.54 34.75
CA ILE A 102 14.17 -0.76 33.94
C ILE A 102 14.47 -2.26 33.97
N GLY A 103 14.40 -2.89 32.81
CA GLY A 103 14.60 -4.33 32.65
C GLY A 103 16.04 -4.76 32.94
N ASP A 104 16.18 -5.97 33.46
CA ASP A 104 17.46 -6.64 33.74
C ASP A 104 17.39 -8.13 33.33
N ASP A 105 18.40 -8.92 33.71
CA ASP A 105 18.49 -10.34 33.35
C ASP A 105 17.37 -11.21 33.98
N ASN A 106 16.58 -10.66 34.93
CA ASN A 106 15.52 -11.39 35.63
C ASN A 106 14.13 -10.93 35.18
N GLN A 107 13.96 -9.65 34.81
CA GLN A 107 12.65 -9.12 34.41
C GLN A 107 12.75 -8.02 33.38
N ILE A 108 11.71 -7.94 32.53
CA ILE A 108 11.50 -6.88 31.55
C ILE A 108 10.07 -6.33 31.62
N TYR A 109 9.91 -5.05 31.31
CA TYR A 109 8.62 -4.39 31.18
C TYR A 109 8.10 -4.51 29.75
N ILE A 110 6.78 -4.76 29.59
CA ILE A 110 6.08 -4.74 28.31
C ILE A 110 5.00 -3.66 28.28
N THR A 111 4.89 -2.93 27.16
CA THR A 111 3.93 -1.82 26.98
C THR A 111 2.50 -2.29 26.68
N TYR A 112 2.13 -3.50 27.03
CA TYR A 112 0.86 -4.11 26.76
C TYR A 112 0.18 -4.56 28.06
N ASP A 113 -0.76 -3.78 28.57
CA ASP A 113 -1.34 -3.95 29.91
C ASP A 113 -2.14 -5.26 30.07
N THR A 114 -2.85 -5.70 29.02
CA THR A 114 -3.63 -6.95 29.05
C THR A 114 -2.81 -8.17 28.61
N PHE A 115 -1.51 -8.02 28.37
CA PHE A 115 -0.62 -9.10 27.94
C PHE A 115 -0.73 -10.37 28.80
N PRO A 116 -0.72 -10.30 30.17
CA PRO A 116 -0.83 -11.52 31.00
C PRO A 116 -2.20 -12.21 30.91
N GLN A 117 -3.22 -11.49 30.45
CA GLN A 117 -4.58 -12.02 30.28
C GLN A 117 -4.74 -12.74 28.94
N ASP A 118 -4.08 -12.25 27.90
CA ASP A 118 -4.21 -12.73 26.53
C ASP A 118 -3.33 -13.96 26.27
N VAL A 119 -2.10 -14.00 26.80
CA VAL A 119 -1.16 -15.11 26.54
C VAL A 119 -1.53 -16.39 27.30
N GLN A 120 -1.14 -17.53 26.71
CA GLN A 120 -1.32 -18.86 27.31
C GLN A 120 0.01 -19.60 27.42
N ALA A 121 0.05 -20.58 28.33
CA ALA A 121 1.23 -21.47 28.46
C ALA A 121 1.54 -22.17 27.13
N ASN A 122 2.81 -22.30 26.82
CA ASN A 122 3.41 -22.81 25.59
C ASN A 122 3.35 -21.90 24.35
N GLU A 123 2.72 -20.74 24.41
CA GLU A 123 2.78 -19.75 23.32
C GLU A 123 4.19 -19.15 23.18
N ILE A 124 4.51 -18.74 21.96
CA ILE A 124 5.80 -18.15 21.61
C ILE A 124 5.69 -16.63 21.63
N ILE A 125 6.71 -16.01 22.19
CA ILE A 125 6.91 -14.56 22.17
C ILE A 125 8.19 -14.30 21.39
N LEU A 126 8.10 -13.45 20.38
CA LEU A 126 9.24 -13.03 19.57
C LEU A 126 9.65 -11.61 19.93
N LEU A 127 10.95 -11.36 20.09
CA LEU A 127 11.50 -10.04 20.41
C LEU A 127 12.51 -9.64 19.32
N ASP A 128 12.63 -8.32 19.07
CA ASP A 128 13.54 -7.75 18.06
C ASP A 128 13.37 -8.41 16.68
N ASP A 129 12.15 -8.37 16.15
CA ASP A 129 11.78 -8.92 14.83
C ASP A 129 12.12 -10.44 14.70
N GLY A 130 11.93 -11.18 15.79
CA GLY A 130 12.12 -12.63 15.83
C GLY A 130 13.58 -13.10 16.07
N LYS A 131 14.53 -12.19 16.30
CA LYS A 131 15.90 -12.56 16.63
C LYS A 131 16.04 -13.28 17.97
N LEU A 132 15.13 -12.98 18.90
CA LEU A 132 15.06 -13.60 20.22
C LEU A 132 13.70 -14.26 20.36
N GLN A 133 13.68 -15.44 21.00
CA GLN A 133 12.47 -16.23 21.17
C GLN A 133 12.30 -16.67 22.62
N LEU A 134 11.13 -16.39 23.18
CA LEU A 134 10.71 -16.84 24.49
C LEU A 134 9.51 -17.77 24.35
N LYS A 135 9.33 -18.64 25.34
CA LYS A 135 8.15 -19.50 25.47
C LYS A 135 7.48 -19.23 26.80
N VAL A 136 6.17 -18.98 26.77
CA VAL A 136 5.39 -18.78 28.00
C VAL A 136 5.33 -20.08 28.80
N ILE A 137 5.76 -20.04 30.06
CA ILE A 137 5.63 -21.12 31.03
C ILE A 137 4.32 -20.96 31.78
N GLU A 138 4.13 -19.81 32.43
CA GLU A 138 2.95 -19.52 33.21
C GLU A 138 2.60 -18.02 33.21
N THR A 139 1.34 -17.72 33.47
CA THR A 139 0.82 -16.36 33.65
C THR A 139 -0.05 -16.28 34.90
N ASN A 140 0.10 -15.20 35.68
CA ASN A 140 -0.80 -14.94 36.81
C ASN A 140 -2.12 -14.26 36.39
N ARG A 141 -2.32 -14.03 35.09
CA ARG A 141 -3.51 -13.37 34.51
C ARG A 141 -3.77 -11.95 35.02
N LYS A 142 -2.78 -11.29 35.62
CA LYS A 142 -2.88 -9.92 36.16
C LYS A 142 -1.83 -9.01 35.58
N ASP A 143 -0.56 -9.24 35.91
CA ASP A 143 0.53 -8.31 35.62
C ASP A 143 1.86 -8.99 35.30
N THR A 144 1.91 -10.33 35.33
CA THR A 144 3.18 -11.08 35.23
C THR A 144 3.04 -12.36 34.42
N VAL A 145 4.02 -12.57 33.56
CA VAL A 145 4.21 -13.79 32.77
C VAL A 145 5.65 -14.30 32.97
N ILE A 146 5.83 -15.57 33.24
CA ILE A 146 7.14 -16.24 33.31
C ILE A 146 7.39 -16.95 31.99
N CYS A 147 8.55 -16.67 31.39
CA CYS A 147 8.94 -17.23 30.11
C CYS A 147 10.29 -17.96 30.22
N GLU A 148 10.46 -19.01 29.44
CA GLU A 148 11.75 -19.65 29.16
C GLU A 148 12.37 -19.00 27.92
N VAL A 149 13.67 -18.73 27.97
CA VAL A 149 14.45 -18.25 26.84
C VAL A 149 14.79 -19.44 25.93
N ILE A 150 14.14 -19.52 24.76
CA ILE A 150 14.39 -20.58 23.76
C ILE A 150 15.57 -20.18 22.88
N HIS A 151 15.54 -18.94 22.37
CA HIS A 151 16.64 -18.37 21.60
C HIS A 151 17.02 -17.02 22.17
N GLY A 152 18.17 -16.97 22.81
CA GLY A 152 18.65 -15.79 23.52
C GLY A 152 19.60 -14.94 22.69
N GLY A 153 20.15 -13.92 23.33
CA GLY A 153 21.04 -12.93 22.73
C GLY A 153 20.95 -11.60 23.44
N ILE A 154 21.48 -10.56 22.84
CA ILE A 154 21.44 -9.20 23.42
C ILE A 154 20.07 -8.56 23.11
N LEU A 155 19.32 -8.25 24.17
CA LEU A 155 18.08 -7.50 24.11
C LEU A 155 18.34 -6.05 24.48
N THR A 156 18.07 -5.12 23.55
CA THR A 156 18.21 -3.68 23.78
C THR A 156 16.86 -3.02 24.06
N SER A 157 16.84 -1.79 24.58
CA SER A 157 15.65 -1.05 24.95
C SER A 157 14.67 -0.84 23.79
N ARG A 158 13.36 -0.84 24.09
CA ARG A 158 12.24 -0.48 23.20
C ARG A 158 12.09 -1.39 21.97
N LYS A 159 12.60 -2.62 22.02
CA LYS A 159 12.42 -3.59 20.95
C LYS A 159 10.97 -4.04 20.81
N GLY A 160 10.57 -4.33 19.56
CA GLY A 160 9.26 -4.86 19.23
C GLY A 160 9.01 -6.24 19.84
N VAL A 161 7.76 -6.50 20.16
CA VAL A 161 7.26 -7.78 20.65
C VAL A 161 6.21 -8.28 19.68
N ASN A 162 6.37 -9.50 19.16
CA ASN A 162 5.41 -10.16 18.30
C ASN A 162 4.84 -11.39 19.02
N LEU A 163 3.56 -11.63 18.81
CA LEU A 163 2.79 -12.66 19.50
C LEU A 163 2.04 -13.50 18.45
N PRO A 164 2.73 -14.42 17.75
CA PRO A 164 2.18 -15.12 16.59
C PRO A 164 1.01 -16.06 16.92
N ASN A 165 0.97 -16.56 18.17
CA ASN A 165 -0.04 -17.53 18.61
C ASN A 165 -1.13 -16.90 19.49
N THR A 166 -1.00 -15.61 19.85
CA THR A 166 -1.86 -14.95 20.85
C THR A 166 -2.89 -14.06 20.16
N LYS A 167 -4.16 -14.25 20.49
CA LYS A 167 -5.22 -13.31 20.10
C LYS A 167 -5.13 -12.04 20.95
N VAL A 168 -4.54 -11.02 20.37
CA VAL A 168 -4.32 -9.72 21.03
C VAL A 168 -5.63 -8.95 21.15
N SER A 169 -5.97 -8.46 22.35
CA SER A 169 -7.21 -7.72 22.62
C SER A 169 -7.12 -6.22 22.30
N ILE A 170 -5.92 -5.67 22.02
CA ILE A 170 -5.74 -4.25 21.66
C ILE A 170 -6.48 -3.95 20.35
N PRO A 171 -7.25 -2.85 20.25
CA PRO A 171 -7.85 -2.42 19.01
C PRO A 171 -6.79 -2.05 17.95
N SER A 172 -7.09 -2.25 16.66
CA SER A 172 -6.21 -1.89 15.54
C SER A 172 -5.98 -0.38 15.44
N LEU A 173 -6.94 0.44 15.89
CA LEU A 173 -6.80 1.89 16.05
C LEU A 173 -6.51 2.21 17.52
N THR A 174 -5.30 2.66 17.80
CA THR A 174 -4.88 3.12 19.13
C THR A 174 -5.32 4.57 19.37
N GLU A 175 -5.24 5.05 20.63
CA GLU A 175 -5.49 6.46 20.95
C GLU A 175 -4.52 7.39 20.18
N GLU A 176 -3.26 6.99 20.04
CA GLU A 176 -2.27 7.74 19.26
C GLU A 176 -2.63 7.77 17.77
N ASP A 177 -3.11 6.66 17.23
CA ASP A 177 -3.60 6.62 15.84
C ASP A 177 -4.81 7.53 15.65
N LEU A 178 -5.71 7.64 16.61
CA LEU A 178 -6.84 8.57 16.54
C LEU A 178 -6.40 10.03 16.53
N ILE A 179 -5.35 10.38 17.29
CA ILE A 179 -4.74 11.72 17.28
C ILE A 179 -4.10 11.99 15.91
N ASN A 180 -3.29 11.05 15.42
CA ASN A 180 -2.64 11.15 14.11
C ASN A 180 -3.65 11.19 12.96
N LEU A 181 -4.70 10.39 13.04
CA LEU A 181 -5.79 10.38 12.07
C LEU A 181 -6.51 11.72 12.02
N LYS A 182 -6.85 12.31 13.20
CA LYS A 182 -7.47 13.64 13.27
C LYS A 182 -6.58 14.72 12.65
N PHE A 183 -5.27 14.60 12.80
CA PHE A 183 -4.32 15.48 12.15
C PHE A 183 -4.33 15.29 10.61
N VAL A 184 -4.20 14.05 10.15
CA VAL A 184 -4.14 13.70 8.72
C VAL A 184 -5.41 14.12 7.98
N LEU A 185 -6.59 13.96 8.60
CA LEU A 185 -7.89 14.28 8.00
C LEU A 185 -8.11 15.80 7.78
N GLN A 186 -7.21 16.66 8.28
CA GLN A 186 -7.21 18.10 7.94
C GLN A 186 -6.63 18.37 6.54
N PHE A 187 -5.98 17.39 5.94
CA PHE A 187 -5.38 17.47 4.60
C PHE A 187 -6.11 16.53 3.65
N ASP A 188 -6.11 16.85 2.37
CA ASP A 188 -6.70 16.02 1.32
C ASP A 188 -5.73 14.87 0.94
N VAL A 189 -5.36 14.02 1.90
CA VAL A 189 -4.57 12.80 1.61
C VAL A 189 -5.44 11.78 0.89
N GLU A 190 -4.84 10.99 0.03
CA GLU A 190 -5.54 10.03 -0.82
C GLU A 190 -5.77 8.69 -0.16
N TRP A 191 -4.78 8.24 0.64
CA TRP A 191 -4.77 6.91 1.22
C TRP A 191 -4.38 6.95 2.70
N ILE A 192 -5.04 6.13 3.51
CA ILE A 192 -4.71 5.90 4.91
C ILE A 192 -4.47 4.42 5.10
N GLY A 193 -3.26 4.05 5.53
CA GLY A 193 -2.89 2.68 5.88
C GLY A 193 -3.27 2.35 7.31
N LEU A 194 -4.01 1.27 7.52
CA LEU A 194 -4.33 0.73 8.84
C LEU A 194 -3.44 -0.48 9.13
N SER A 195 -2.60 -0.36 10.15
CA SER A 195 -1.69 -1.42 10.59
C SER A 195 -2.41 -2.46 11.46
N PHE A 196 -1.88 -3.68 11.45
CA PHE A 196 -2.35 -4.80 12.26
C PHE A 196 -3.85 -5.10 12.11
N VAL A 197 -4.37 -5.00 10.87
CA VAL A 197 -5.74 -5.40 10.53
C VAL A 197 -5.92 -6.89 10.79
N ARG A 198 -7.04 -7.28 11.44
CA ARG A 198 -7.38 -8.67 11.75
C ARG A 198 -8.68 -9.13 11.09
N ASN A 199 -9.61 -8.21 10.88
CA ASN A 199 -10.95 -8.49 10.36
C ASN A 199 -11.53 -7.29 9.59
N ALA A 200 -12.72 -7.47 9.01
CA ALA A 200 -13.41 -6.44 8.25
C ALA A 200 -13.87 -5.24 9.12
N GLU A 201 -14.21 -5.48 10.38
CA GLU A 201 -14.71 -4.48 11.32
C GLU A 201 -13.66 -3.40 11.59
N ASP A 202 -12.38 -3.77 11.66
CA ASP A 202 -11.26 -2.81 11.82
C ASP A 202 -11.28 -1.76 10.69
N ILE A 203 -11.52 -2.20 9.46
CA ILE A 203 -11.60 -1.33 8.28
C ILE A 203 -12.87 -0.47 8.31
N VAL A 204 -14.02 -1.08 8.63
CA VAL A 204 -15.31 -0.38 8.69
C VAL A 204 -15.28 0.73 9.73
N GLN A 205 -14.67 0.49 10.89
CA GLN A 205 -14.48 1.50 11.95
C GLN A 205 -13.68 2.71 11.42
N LEU A 206 -12.54 2.48 10.79
CA LEU A 206 -11.72 3.56 10.22
C LEU A 206 -12.49 4.33 9.14
N LYS A 207 -13.15 3.64 8.22
CA LYS A 207 -13.97 4.28 7.17
C LYS A 207 -15.09 5.14 7.75
N HIS A 208 -15.70 4.70 8.85
CA HIS A 208 -16.73 5.49 9.54
C HIS A 208 -16.18 6.81 10.09
N ILE A 209 -14.99 6.78 10.72
CA ILE A 209 -14.33 7.98 11.24
C ILE A 209 -13.97 8.94 10.09
N ILE A 210 -13.42 8.42 8.98
CA ILE A 210 -13.09 9.22 7.79
C ILE A 210 -14.37 9.89 7.24
N ALA A 211 -15.46 9.14 7.09
CA ALA A 211 -16.73 9.66 6.60
C ALA A 211 -17.32 10.75 7.52
N GLN A 212 -17.25 10.57 8.84
CA GLN A 212 -17.71 11.56 9.81
C GLN A 212 -16.93 12.88 9.74
N SER A 213 -15.66 12.84 9.35
CA SER A 213 -14.84 14.05 9.14
C SER A 213 -15.16 14.80 7.85
N GLY A 214 -15.97 14.22 6.95
CA GLY A 214 -16.23 14.74 5.61
C GLY A 214 -15.10 14.48 4.60
N ASN A 215 -14.00 13.83 5.02
CA ASN A 215 -12.88 13.46 4.16
C ASN A 215 -13.24 12.26 3.26
N LYS A 216 -12.50 12.07 2.18
CA LYS A 216 -12.73 11.01 1.17
C LYS A 216 -11.52 10.11 0.98
N ALA A 217 -10.59 10.12 1.91
CA ALA A 217 -9.42 9.25 1.88
C ALA A 217 -9.85 7.77 1.82
N ARG A 218 -9.11 6.99 1.04
CA ARG A 218 -9.30 5.55 0.87
C ARG A 218 -8.48 4.79 1.89
N VAL A 219 -8.91 3.60 2.27
CA VAL A 219 -8.25 2.78 3.28
C VAL A 219 -7.43 1.67 2.63
N ILE A 220 -6.16 1.54 3.03
CA ILE A 220 -5.29 0.40 2.75
C ILE A 220 -5.25 -0.50 3.99
N ALA A 221 -5.72 -1.73 3.85
CA ALA A 221 -5.56 -2.75 4.88
C ALA A 221 -4.13 -3.33 4.83
N LYS A 222 -3.37 -3.21 5.92
CA LYS A 222 -2.05 -3.83 6.03
C LYS A 222 -2.17 -5.23 6.60
N ILE A 223 -1.74 -6.20 5.82
CA ILE A 223 -1.79 -7.64 6.17
C ILE A 223 -0.48 -8.00 6.83
N GLU A 224 -0.52 -8.11 8.16
CA GLU A 224 0.62 -8.27 9.06
C GLU A 224 0.40 -9.40 10.08
N LYS A 225 -0.82 -9.93 10.16
CA LYS A 225 -1.25 -10.91 11.18
C LYS A 225 -1.87 -12.16 10.55
N PRO A 226 -1.72 -13.33 11.20
CA PRO A 226 -2.36 -14.58 10.76
C PRO A 226 -3.88 -14.47 10.65
N GLU A 227 -4.53 -13.77 11.59
CA GLU A 227 -5.99 -13.58 11.59
C GLU A 227 -6.47 -12.80 10.33
N ALA A 228 -5.62 -11.90 9.79
CA ALA A 228 -5.95 -11.21 8.54
C ALA A 228 -5.93 -12.16 7.34
N ILE A 229 -5.09 -13.21 7.36
CA ILE A 229 -5.07 -14.23 6.32
C ILE A 229 -6.34 -15.06 6.36
N ASP A 230 -6.78 -15.47 7.56
CA ASP A 230 -8.03 -16.23 7.74
C ASP A 230 -9.27 -15.43 7.28
N ASN A 231 -9.25 -14.12 7.49
CA ASN A 231 -10.34 -13.20 7.16
C ASN A 231 -10.14 -12.44 5.84
N ILE A 232 -9.19 -12.84 4.99
CA ILE A 232 -8.71 -12.04 3.86
C ILE A 232 -9.83 -11.65 2.89
N ASP A 233 -10.78 -12.53 2.61
CA ASP A 233 -11.87 -12.26 1.68
C ASP A 233 -12.83 -11.19 2.23
N ALA A 234 -13.16 -11.26 3.52
CA ALA A 234 -13.99 -10.27 4.20
C ALA A 234 -13.29 -8.89 4.27
N ILE A 235 -11.97 -8.87 4.52
CA ILE A 235 -11.15 -7.66 4.52
C ILE A 235 -11.12 -7.03 3.11
N ILE A 236 -10.85 -7.82 2.06
CA ILE A 236 -10.81 -7.34 0.68
C ILE A 236 -12.16 -6.76 0.25
N ALA A 237 -13.26 -7.36 0.68
CA ALA A 237 -14.60 -6.88 0.33
C ALA A 237 -14.85 -5.44 0.81
N VAL A 238 -14.35 -5.05 1.97
CA VAL A 238 -14.64 -3.74 2.59
C VAL A 238 -13.50 -2.71 2.47
N THR A 239 -12.25 -3.12 2.21
CA THR A 239 -11.13 -2.19 2.05
C THR A 239 -11.11 -1.55 0.67
N ASP A 240 -10.30 -0.49 0.47
CA ASP A 240 -10.11 0.15 -0.85
C ASP A 240 -8.80 -0.30 -1.51
N GLY A 241 -7.89 -0.89 -0.76
CA GLY A 241 -6.65 -1.49 -1.22
C GLY A 241 -5.99 -2.31 -0.12
N VAL A 242 -4.94 -3.03 -0.45
CA VAL A 242 -4.23 -3.94 0.48
C VAL A 242 -2.73 -3.66 0.42
N MET A 243 -2.04 -3.80 1.54
CA MET A 243 -0.58 -3.84 1.61
C MET A 243 -0.15 -5.17 2.23
N VAL A 244 0.66 -5.93 1.50
CA VAL A 244 1.35 -7.11 2.03
C VAL A 244 2.64 -6.61 2.70
N ALA A 245 2.60 -6.48 4.02
CA ALA A 245 3.72 -5.99 4.83
C ALA A 245 4.58 -7.19 5.26
N ARG A 246 5.43 -7.66 4.34
CA ARG A 246 6.16 -8.93 4.46
C ARG A 246 7.08 -9.01 5.67
N GLY A 247 7.64 -7.87 6.11
CA GLY A 247 8.49 -7.80 7.30
C GLY A 247 7.75 -8.22 8.55
N ASP A 248 6.61 -7.60 8.82
CA ASP A 248 5.78 -7.91 9.99
C ASP A 248 5.09 -9.28 9.84
N LEU A 249 4.55 -9.58 8.65
CA LEU A 249 3.90 -10.86 8.37
C LEU A 249 4.87 -12.04 8.51
N GLY A 250 6.13 -11.90 8.08
CA GLY A 250 7.15 -12.97 8.16
C GLY A 250 7.69 -13.19 9.57
N VAL A 251 7.41 -12.29 10.53
CA VAL A 251 7.65 -12.52 11.96
C VAL A 251 6.48 -13.26 12.61
N GLU A 252 5.26 -13.04 12.11
CA GLU A 252 4.02 -13.61 12.68
C GLU A 252 3.62 -14.94 12.04
N MET A 253 4.14 -15.25 10.85
CA MET A 253 3.88 -16.49 10.08
C MET A 253 5.18 -17.23 9.76
N PRO A 254 5.13 -18.56 9.47
CA PRO A 254 6.28 -19.24 8.91
C PRO A 254 6.81 -18.53 7.66
N MET A 255 8.09 -18.17 7.66
CA MET A 255 8.69 -17.33 6.62
C MET A 255 8.57 -17.94 5.22
N GLU A 256 8.59 -19.28 5.13
CA GLU A 256 8.42 -20.04 3.88
C GLU A 256 7.02 -19.94 3.28
N GLU A 257 6.01 -19.55 4.06
CA GLU A 257 4.63 -19.39 3.59
C GLU A 257 4.40 -18.01 2.97
N VAL A 258 5.15 -16.99 3.39
CA VAL A 258 4.96 -15.59 2.98
C VAL A 258 4.93 -15.40 1.46
N PRO A 259 5.81 -16.04 0.65
CA PRO A 259 5.74 -15.88 -0.81
C PRO A 259 4.45 -16.41 -1.44
N LEU A 260 3.89 -17.50 -0.90
CA LEU A 260 2.63 -18.07 -1.38
C LEU A 260 1.43 -17.21 -0.95
N LEU A 261 1.46 -16.68 0.27
CA LEU A 261 0.46 -15.75 0.77
C LEU A 261 0.45 -14.45 -0.06
N GLN A 262 1.61 -13.89 -0.39
CA GLN A 262 1.72 -12.73 -1.29
C GLN A 262 1.01 -12.98 -2.62
N LYS A 263 1.31 -14.10 -3.28
CA LYS A 263 0.67 -14.49 -4.56
C LYS A 263 -0.84 -14.66 -4.44
N MET A 264 -1.30 -15.29 -3.36
CA MET A 264 -2.72 -15.51 -3.09
C MET A 264 -3.43 -14.18 -2.88
N ILE A 265 -2.88 -13.26 -2.05
CA ILE A 265 -3.44 -11.95 -1.77
C ILE A 265 -3.49 -11.11 -3.05
N ALA A 266 -2.39 -11.03 -3.82
CA ALA A 266 -2.33 -10.28 -5.06
C ALA A 266 -3.41 -10.75 -6.06
N ARG A 267 -3.59 -12.07 -6.22
CA ARG A 267 -4.63 -12.64 -7.07
C ARG A 267 -6.05 -12.28 -6.60
N LYS A 268 -6.32 -12.38 -5.28
CA LYS A 268 -7.64 -12.03 -4.71
C LYS A 268 -7.94 -10.54 -4.84
N CYS A 269 -6.97 -9.67 -4.56
CA CYS A 269 -7.10 -8.23 -4.72
C CYS A 269 -7.40 -7.85 -6.18
N ARG A 270 -6.67 -8.42 -7.14
CA ARG A 270 -6.92 -8.22 -8.56
C ARG A 270 -8.33 -8.67 -8.97
N ALA A 271 -8.78 -9.84 -8.50
CA ALA A 271 -10.14 -10.32 -8.77
C ALA A 271 -11.23 -9.37 -8.23
N ALA A 272 -10.97 -8.72 -7.10
CA ALA A 272 -11.86 -7.73 -6.48
C ALA A 272 -11.64 -6.29 -6.98
N SER A 273 -10.77 -6.06 -7.98
CA SER A 273 -10.40 -4.72 -8.49
C SER A 273 -9.87 -3.77 -7.41
N LYS A 274 -9.12 -4.30 -6.44
CA LYS A 274 -8.47 -3.56 -5.37
C LYS A 274 -6.96 -3.51 -5.60
N PRO A 275 -6.31 -2.34 -5.52
CA PRO A 275 -4.87 -2.27 -5.66
C PRO A 275 -4.16 -2.98 -4.50
N VAL A 276 -3.04 -3.63 -4.82
CA VAL A 276 -2.18 -4.29 -3.85
C VAL A 276 -0.77 -3.73 -3.90
N ILE A 277 -0.24 -3.37 -2.72
CA ILE A 277 1.14 -2.93 -2.52
C ILE A 277 1.92 -4.11 -1.94
N VAL A 278 3.07 -4.45 -2.55
CA VAL A 278 4.04 -5.35 -1.93
C VAL A 278 5.12 -4.50 -1.26
N ALA A 279 5.31 -4.72 0.04
CA ALA A 279 6.09 -3.85 0.89
C ALA A 279 7.18 -4.59 1.67
N THR A 280 8.18 -3.83 2.12
CA THR A 280 9.33 -4.21 2.96
C THR A 280 10.38 -5.09 2.28
N GLN A 281 11.64 -4.85 2.61
CA GLN A 281 12.81 -5.64 2.17
C GLN A 281 12.93 -5.79 0.65
N MET A 282 12.55 -4.74 -0.11
CA MET A 282 12.60 -4.79 -1.58
C MET A 282 14.00 -4.60 -2.13
N LEU A 283 14.69 -3.52 -1.71
CA LEU A 283 16.06 -3.18 -2.07
C LEU A 283 16.84 -2.77 -0.81
N GLU A 284 16.68 -3.50 0.29
CA GLU A 284 17.17 -3.17 1.63
C GLU A 284 18.67 -2.87 1.67
N SER A 285 19.49 -3.63 0.91
CA SER A 285 20.92 -3.39 0.81
C SER A 285 21.26 -1.99 0.27
N MET A 286 20.35 -1.38 -0.50
CA MET A 286 20.54 -0.04 -1.05
C MET A 286 20.35 1.09 -0.02
N ILE A 287 20.04 0.79 1.23
CA ILE A 287 20.14 1.78 2.32
C ILE A 287 21.58 2.33 2.39
N THR A 288 22.57 1.46 2.25
CA THR A 288 24.00 1.80 2.41
C THR A 288 24.86 1.51 1.18
N THR A 289 24.31 0.87 0.15
CA THR A 289 25.03 0.55 -1.09
C THR A 289 24.29 1.07 -2.32
N PRO A 290 24.99 1.56 -3.37
CA PRO A 290 24.34 2.08 -4.56
C PRO A 290 23.85 1.00 -5.52
N ARG A 291 24.00 -0.29 -5.19
CA ARG A 291 23.57 -1.42 -6.03
C ARG A 291 22.89 -2.49 -5.18
N PRO A 292 21.74 -3.04 -5.67
CA PRO A 292 21.05 -4.12 -4.98
C PRO A 292 21.77 -5.46 -5.16
N THR A 293 21.42 -6.41 -4.32
CA THR A 293 21.78 -7.81 -4.50
C THR A 293 20.95 -8.45 -5.63
N ARG A 294 21.41 -9.60 -6.15
CA ARG A 294 20.65 -10.36 -7.14
C ARG A 294 19.34 -10.91 -6.59
N ALA A 295 19.29 -11.25 -5.30
CA ALA A 295 18.09 -11.72 -4.63
C ALA A 295 17.02 -10.63 -4.57
N GLU A 296 17.40 -9.40 -4.24
CA GLU A 296 16.48 -8.24 -4.20
C GLU A 296 15.93 -7.89 -5.59
N VAL A 297 16.78 -7.91 -6.63
CA VAL A 297 16.32 -7.71 -8.02
C VAL A 297 15.30 -8.77 -8.41
N ASN A 298 15.54 -10.03 -8.05
CA ASN A 298 14.62 -11.14 -8.31
C ASN A 298 13.31 -10.99 -7.52
N ASP A 299 13.38 -10.54 -6.28
CA ASP A 299 12.21 -10.32 -5.43
C ASP A 299 11.29 -9.22 -6.00
N VAL A 300 11.86 -8.07 -6.39
CA VAL A 300 11.11 -7.00 -7.07
C VAL A 300 10.46 -7.52 -8.36
N ALA A 301 11.22 -8.23 -9.20
CA ALA A 301 10.72 -8.79 -10.45
C ALA A 301 9.56 -9.76 -10.22
N ASN A 302 9.68 -10.66 -9.23
CA ASN A 302 8.60 -11.59 -8.86
C ASN A 302 7.37 -10.86 -8.33
N SER A 303 7.53 -9.82 -7.50
CA SER A 303 6.41 -9.03 -6.99
C SER A 303 5.60 -8.37 -8.13
N VAL A 304 6.29 -7.87 -9.16
CA VAL A 304 5.66 -7.35 -10.37
C VAL A 304 4.91 -8.46 -11.13
N LEU A 305 5.55 -9.64 -11.34
CA LEU A 305 4.94 -10.79 -12.02
C LEU A 305 3.76 -11.38 -11.25
N ASP A 306 3.76 -11.32 -9.92
CA ASP A 306 2.64 -11.72 -9.06
C ASP A 306 1.41 -10.81 -9.24
N GLY A 307 1.57 -9.68 -9.92
CA GLY A 307 0.50 -8.74 -10.24
C GLY A 307 0.32 -7.62 -9.22
N ALA A 308 1.37 -7.25 -8.49
CA ALA A 308 1.34 -6.07 -7.62
C ALA A 308 0.96 -4.80 -8.41
N ASP A 309 0.10 -3.97 -7.83
CA ASP A 309 -0.17 -2.63 -8.36
C ASP A 309 0.98 -1.68 -8.06
N ALA A 310 1.60 -1.86 -6.91
CA ALA A 310 2.76 -1.07 -6.50
C ALA A 310 3.77 -1.89 -5.69
N VAL A 311 5.02 -1.45 -5.76
CA VAL A 311 6.13 -1.91 -4.91
C VAL A 311 6.58 -0.76 -4.02
N MET A 312 6.89 -1.04 -2.75
CA MET A 312 7.19 0.00 -1.76
C MET A 312 8.63 -0.07 -1.26
N LEU A 313 9.25 1.09 -1.15
CA LEU A 313 10.54 1.32 -0.53
C LEU A 313 10.34 1.98 0.85
N SER A 314 11.05 1.52 1.85
CA SER A 314 10.95 1.93 3.26
C SER A 314 12.20 2.70 3.71
N GLY A 315 13.14 2.03 4.37
CA GLY A 315 14.42 2.59 4.81
C GLY A 315 15.27 3.13 3.67
N GLU A 316 15.20 2.47 2.52
CA GLU A 316 15.95 2.80 1.30
C GLU A 316 15.75 4.25 0.85
N THR A 317 14.56 4.79 1.05
CA THR A 317 14.22 6.17 0.66
C THR A 317 14.08 7.12 1.83
N SER A 318 13.75 6.63 3.04
CA SER A 318 13.53 7.51 4.19
C SER A 318 14.83 7.94 4.88
N VAL A 319 15.81 7.03 5.00
CA VAL A 319 17.09 7.25 5.71
C VAL A 319 18.32 6.80 4.90
N GLY A 320 18.10 6.13 3.75
CA GLY A 320 19.17 5.60 2.91
C GLY A 320 20.06 6.70 2.30
N GLU A 321 21.30 6.33 1.96
CA GLU A 321 22.28 7.24 1.38
C GLU A 321 22.01 7.58 -0.09
N PHE A 322 21.21 6.77 -0.80
CA PHE A 322 21.02 6.84 -2.25
C PHE A 322 19.56 6.91 -2.70
N PRO A 323 18.69 7.76 -2.12
CA PRO A 323 17.22 7.70 -2.33
C PRO A 323 16.81 7.82 -3.81
N VAL A 324 17.47 8.66 -4.61
CA VAL A 324 17.16 8.82 -6.05
C VAL A 324 17.60 7.59 -6.84
N ILE A 325 18.82 7.07 -6.58
CA ILE A 325 19.37 5.90 -7.29
C ILE A 325 18.52 4.65 -7.02
N VAL A 326 17.98 4.51 -5.81
CA VAL A 326 17.07 3.40 -5.45
C VAL A 326 15.80 3.46 -6.30
N ILE A 327 15.19 4.63 -6.45
CA ILE A 327 14.00 4.80 -7.31
C ILE A 327 14.33 4.48 -8.78
N GLU A 328 15.44 4.99 -9.31
CA GLU A 328 15.88 4.67 -10.67
C GLU A 328 16.09 3.18 -10.89
N THR A 329 16.68 2.51 -9.90
CA THR A 329 16.92 1.06 -9.94
C THR A 329 15.61 0.29 -9.91
N MET A 330 14.71 0.64 -9.01
CA MET A 330 13.37 0.06 -8.93
C MET A 330 12.62 0.24 -10.26
N ALA A 331 12.61 1.45 -10.81
CA ALA A 331 11.95 1.77 -12.06
C ALA A 331 12.53 0.98 -13.26
N LYS A 332 13.84 0.75 -13.28
CA LYS A 332 14.50 -0.08 -14.32
C LYS A 332 14.09 -1.54 -14.21
N ILE A 333 14.05 -2.12 -13.01
CA ILE A 333 13.63 -3.52 -12.80
C ILE A 333 12.18 -3.70 -13.25
N VAL A 334 11.27 -2.84 -12.74
CA VAL A 334 9.85 -2.85 -13.09
C VAL A 334 9.65 -2.81 -14.61
N ARG A 335 10.30 -1.84 -15.28
CA ARG A 335 10.20 -1.69 -16.73
C ARG A 335 10.67 -2.93 -17.49
N ASN A 336 11.81 -3.47 -17.11
CA ASN A 336 12.37 -4.65 -17.76
C ASN A 336 11.40 -5.85 -17.69
N VAL A 337 10.72 -6.03 -16.54
CA VAL A 337 9.70 -7.07 -16.39
C VAL A 337 8.48 -6.78 -17.27
N GLU A 338 8.00 -5.54 -17.28
CA GLU A 338 6.82 -5.12 -18.04
C GLU A 338 7.04 -5.23 -19.55
N GLU A 339 8.25 -4.97 -20.06
CA GLU A 339 8.58 -5.05 -21.50
C GLU A 339 8.81 -6.49 -21.96
N LEU A 340 9.43 -7.34 -21.15
CA LEU A 340 9.94 -8.64 -21.58
C LEU A 340 9.17 -9.87 -21.07
N GLY A 341 8.38 -9.75 -20.01
CA GLY A 341 7.82 -10.96 -19.39
C GLY A 341 6.46 -10.81 -18.73
N TYR A 342 5.84 -9.63 -18.74
CA TYR A 342 4.58 -9.43 -18.03
C TYR A 342 3.39 -10.09 -18.74
N PRO A 343 2.53 -10.86 -18.02
CA PRO A 343 1.34 -11.48 -18.59
C PRO A 343 0.22 -10.44 -18.70
N TYR A 344 0.15 -9.72 -19.81
CA TYR A 344 -0.92 -8.76 -20.10
C TYR A 344 -2.25 -9.46 -20.44
N ASN A 345 -3.34 -8.68 -20.37
CA ASN A 345 -4.71 -9.10 -20.72
C ASN A 345 -5.13 -10.38 -19.97
N THR A 346 -4.82 -10.42 -18.68
CA THR A 346 -5.12 -11.60 -17.86
C THR A 346 -6.62 -11.75 -17.64
N ALA A 347 -7.13 -12.94 -17.89
CA ALA A 347 -8.52 -13.26 -17.62
C ALA A 347 -8.87 -12.99 -16.15
N LYS A 348 -10.03 -12.38 -15.94
CA LYS A 348 -10.65 -12.14 -14.65
C LYS A 348 -12.00 -12.85 -14.66
N ALA A 349 -12.36 -13.49 -13.56
CA ALA A 349 -13.71 -14.00 -13.41
C ALA A 349 -14.69 -12.81 -13.48
N THR A 350 -15.65 -12.90 -14.38
CA THR A 350 -16.74 -11.92 -14.47
C THR A 350 -17.66 -12.06 -13.26
N ASN A 351 -18.21 -10.95 -12.80
CA ASN A 351 -19.28 -10.99 -11.83
C ASN A 351 -20.57 -11.44 -12.57
N ASP A 352 -20.94 -12.70 -12.39
CA ASP A 352 -22.11 -13.28 -13.06
C ASP A 352 -23.43 -12.94 -12.35
N ASP A 353 -23.39 -12.22 -11.22
CA ASP A 353 -24.59 -11.76 -10.54
C ASP A 353 -25.21 -10.55 -11.28
N ILE A 354 -26.18 -10.84 -12.13
CA ILE A 354 -26.94 -9.85 -12.89
C ILE A 354 -27.64 -8.81 -12.00
N ASN A 355 -27.87 -9.11 -10.73
CA ASN A 355 -28.47 -8.20 -9.76
C ASN A 355 -27.43 -7.28 -9.11
N SER A 356 -26.14 -7.53 -9.35
CA SER A 356 -25.09 -6.66 -8.84
C SER A 356 -25.21 -5.25 -9.39
N ILE A 357 -25.06 -4.29 -8.52
CA ILE A 357 -25.05 -2.86 -8.85
C ILE A 357 -24.01 -2.53 -9.94
N SER A 358 -22.89 -3.25 -9.99
CA SER A 358 -21.77 -3.01 -10.91
C SER A 358 -21.81 -3.83 -12.19
N TYR A 359 -22.67 -4.86 -12.28
CA TYR A 359 -22.67 -5.86 -13.36
C TYR A 359 -22.51 -5.26 -14.77
N LEU A 360 -23.32 -4.26 -15.12
CA LEU A 360 -23.23 -3.63 -16.44
C LEU A 360 -21.92 -2.86 -16.66
N SER A 361 -21.43 -2.17 -15.64
CA SER A 361 -20.15 -1.45 -15.73
C SER A 361 -18.98 -2.40 -15.86
N ASP A 362 -19.00 -3.53 -15.16
CA ASP A 362 -17.98 -4.57 -15.21
C ASP A 362 -17.94 -5.20 -16.60
N ALA A 363 -19.12 -5.51 -17.17
CA ALA A 363 -19.25 -6.03 -18.51
C ALA A 363 -18.71 -5.06 -19.58
N VAL A 364 -18.98 -3.76 -19.45
CA VAL A 364 -18.46 -2.72 -20.36
C VAL A 364 -16.94 -2.59 -20.22
N CYS A 365 -16.40 -2.59 -18.99
CA CYS A 365 -14.94 -2.52 -18.76
C CYS A 365 -14.21 -3.74 -19.33
N GLY A 366 -14.72 -4.95 -19.07
CA GLY A 366 -14.17 -6.18 -19.63
C GLY A 366 -14.21 -6.20 -21.17
N SER A 367 -15.33 -5.78 -21.76
CA SER A 367 -15.47 -5.64 -23.20
C SER A 367 -14.51 -4.61 -23.80
N ALA A 368 -14.26 -3.49 -23.08
CA ALA A 368 -13.30 -2.48 -23.52
C ALA A 368 -11.85 -3.05 -23.60
N VAL A 369 -11.44 -3.81 -22.59
CA VAL A 369 -10.11 -4.45 -22.60
C VAL A 369 -10.03 -5.52 -23.68
N TYR A 370 -11.07 -6.36 -23.83
CA TYR A 370 -11.15 -7.36 -24.89
C TYR A 370 -11.01 -6.73 -26.29
N LEU A 371 -11.79 -5.66 -26.56
CA LEU A 371 -11.70 -4.95 -27.84
C LEU A 371 -10.33 -4.28 -28.03
N ALA A 372 -9.76 -3.70 -26.99
CA ALA A 372 -8.44 -3.09 -27.07
C ALA A 372 -7.37 -4.10 -27.50
N GLU A 373 -7.44 -5.33 -27.02
CA GLU A 373 -6.54 -6.42 -27.44
C GLU A 373 -6.75 -6.80 -28.90
N HIS A 374 -8.00 -7.04 -29.31
CA HIS A 374 -8.33 -7.56 -30.65
C HIS A 374 -8.19 -6.51 -31.76
N THR A 375 -8.27 -5.23 -31.42
CA THR A 375 -8.07 -4.11 -32.37
C THR A 375 -6.66 -3.54 -32.31
N ASN A 376 -5.76 -4.10 -31.50
CA ASN A 376 -4.43 -3.53 -31.20
C ASN A 376 -4.51 -2.04 -30.80
N ALA A 377 -5.54 -1.67 -30.04
CA ALA A 377 -5.69 -0.31 -29.57
C ALA A 377 -4.51 0.11 -28.69
N VAL A 378 -4.04 1.35 -28.85
CA VAL A 378 -2.93 1.90 -28.07
C VAL A 378 -3.39 2.33 -26.67
N GLY A 379 -4.69 2.61 -26.49
CA GLY A 379 -5.24 3.07 -25.23
C GLY A 379 -6.70 2.73 -24.99
N VAL A 380 -7.05 2.54 -23.73
CA VAL A 380 -8.41 2.57 -23.20
C VAL A 380 -8.59 3.90 -22.47
N VAL A 381 -9.52 4.72 -22.94
CA VAL A 381 -9.80 6.06 -22.40
C VAL A 381 -11.12 6.01 -21.62
N SER A 382 -11.12 6.47 -20.38
CA SER A 382 -12.34 6.45 -19.55
C SER A 382 -12.54 7.76 -18.80
N MET A 383 -13.81 8.18 -18.75
CA MET A 383 -14.30 9.27 -17.89
C MET A 383 -14.85 8.68 -16.60
N THR A 384 -14.40 9.19 -15.44
CA THR A 384 -14.88 8.70 -14.14
C THR A 384 -14.92 9.78 -13.08
N THR A 385 -15.94 9.75 -12.22
CA THR A 385 -16.05 10.63 -11.04
C THR A 385 -15.68 9.93 -9.74
N SER A 386 -15.91 8.63 -9.63
CA SER A 386 -15.64 7.82 -8.45
C SER A 386 -14.33 7.05 -8.52
N GLY A 387 -13.78 6.86 -9.74
CA GLY A 387 -12.62 6.01 -10.00
C GLY A 387 -12.95 4.56 -10.30
N TYR A 388 -14.19 4.10 -10.10
CA TYR A 388 -14.58 2.69 -10.26
C TYR A 388 -14.05 2.07 -11.55
N THR A 389 -14.32 2.71 -12.68
CA THR A 389 -13.89 2.23 -14.01
C THR A 389 -12.35 2.11 -14.12
N ALA A 390 -11.60 3.00 -13.46
CA ALA A 390 -10.15 2.95 -13.48
C ALA A 390 -9.61 1.71 -12.76
N PHE A 391 -10.15 1.39 -11.57
CA PHE A 391 -9.79 0.19 -10.84
C PHE A 391 -10.21 -1.08 -11.59
N GLU A 392 -11.41 -1.07 -12.15
CA GLU A 392 -11.94 -2.22 -12.89
C GLU A 392 -11.11 -2.51 -14.15
N ILE A 393 -10.85 -1.53 -15.02
CA ILE A 393 -10.03 -1.71 -16.22
C ILE A 393 -8.61 -2.15 -15.84
N SER A 394 -8.00 -1.52 -14.83
CA SER A 394 -6.67 -1.87 -14.34
C SER A 394 -6.55 -3.35 -13.93
N SER A 395 -7.60 -3.91 -13.32
CA SER A 395 -7.59 -5.30 -12.82
C SER A 395 -7.43 -6.35 -13.93
N TYR A 396 -7.80 -6.04 -15.16
CA TYR A 396 -7.57 -6.89 -16.34
C TYR A 396 -6.14 -6.82 -16.87
N ARG A 397 -5.31 -5.88 -16.36
CA ARG A 397 -3.91 -5.69 -16.81
C ARG A 397 -3.80 -5.49 -18.33
N PRO A 398 -4.53 -4.53 -18.93
CA PRO A 398 -4.51 -4.34 -20.38
C PRO A 398 -3.10 -4.01 -20.88
N LYS A 399 -2.73 -4.55 -22.05
CA LYS A 399 -1.51 -4.13 -22.76
C LYS A 399 -1.64 -2.69 -23.28
N ALA A 400 -2.84 -2.30 -23.69
CA ALA A 400 -3.18 -0.91 -24.02
C ALA A 400 -2.99 -0.01 -22.79
N SER A 401 -2.55 1.22 -22.99
CA SER A 401 -2.44 2.21 -21.90
C SER A 401 -3.82 2.60 -21.39
N THR A 402 -3.96 2.78 -20.07
CA THR A 402 -5.23 3.21 -19.46
C THR A 402 -5.19 4.69 -19.13
N TYR A 403 -5.95 5.49 -19.87
CA TYR A 403 -6.05 6.94 -19.71
C TYR A 403 -7.36 7.31 -19.02
N ILE A 404 -7.28 7.91 -17.85
CA ILE A 404 -8.44 8.26 -17.03
C ILE A 404 -8.59 9.77 -16.93
N PHE A 405 -9.77 10.27 -17.24
CA PHE A 405 -10.12 11.67 -17.14
C PHE A 405 -11.13 11.89 -16.01
N THR A 406 -10.88 12.89 -15.16
CA THR A 406 -11.75 13.21 -14.03
C THR A 406 -11.66 14.68 -13.65
N SER A 407 -12.76 15.26 -13.18
CA SER A 407 -12.80 16.60 -12.57
C SER A 407 -12.48 16.58 -11.06
N ASN A 408 -12.33 15.40 -10.46
CA ASN A 408 -12.04 15.23 -9.04
C ASN A 408 -10.52 15.19 -8.81
N ARG A 409 -9.94 16.26 -8.26
CA ARG A 409 -8.49 16.39 -8.02
C ARG A 409 -7.97 15.38 -6.99
N GLN A 410 -8.72 15.08 -5.93
CA GLN A 410 -8.32 14.08 -4.94
C GLN A 410 -8.27 12.67 -5.56
N LEU A 411 -9.28 12.35 -6.40
CA LEU A 411 -9.26 11.09 -7.15
C LEU A 411 -8.07 11.03 -8.11
N LEU A 412 -7.74 12.15 -8.76
CA LEU A 412 -6.61 12.24 -9.69
C LEU A 412 -5.32 11.75 -9.05
N ASN A 413 -5.01 12.22 -7.84
CA ASN A 413 -3.83 11.78 -7.09
C ASN A 413 -3.98 10.35 -6.54
N ALA A 414 -5.19 9.94 -6.12
CA ALA A 414 -5.42 8.57 -5.64
C ALA A 414 -5.14 7.52 -6.71
N LEU A 415 -5.43 7.83 -7.97
CA LEU A 415 -5.18 6.94 -9.11
C LEU A 415 -3.69 6.74 -9.42
N SER A 416 -2.80 7.51 -8.82
CA SER A 416 -1.35 7.29 -8.94
C SER A 416 -0.87 5.98 -8.32
N LEU A 417 -1.67 5.34 -7.46
CA LEU A 417 -1.40 4.01 -6.91
C LEU A 417 -1.87 2.87 -7.83
N VAL A 418 -2.73 3.15 -8.81
CA VAL A 418 -3.41 2.12 -9.60
C VAL A 418 -2.56 1.69 -10.79
N TRP A 419 -2.35 0.40 -10.94
CA TRP A 419 -1.53 -0.19 -12.00
C TRP A 419 -1.96 0.28 -13.40
N GLY A 420 -0.99 0.68 -14.23
CA GLY A 420 -1.20 1.06 -15.63
C GLY A 420 -1.99 2.34 -15.87
N VAL A 421 -2.58 2.96 -14.84
CA VAL A 421 -3.41 4.15 -14.98
C VAL A 421 -2.55 5.41 -15.11
N ARG A 422 -2.89 6.25 -16.12
CA ARG A 422 -2.46 7.64 -16.25
C ARG A 422 -3.68 8.53 -16.17
N ALA A 423 -3.75 9.37 -15.13
CA ALA A 423 -4.91 10.20 -14.86
C ALA A 423 -4.69 11.65 -15.28
N PHE A 424 -5.73 12.29 -15.84
CA PHE A 424 -5.74 13.65 -16.35
C PHE A 424 -6.93 14.41 -15.76
N PHE A 425 -6.71 15.68 -15.45
CA PHE A 425 -7.80 16.56 -15.04
C PHE A 425 -8.61 17.01 -16.24
N TYR A 426 -9.94 16.86 -16.17
CA TYR A 426 -10.87 17.34 -17.18
C TYR A 426 -12.24 17.63 -16.57
N ASP A 427 -12.74 18.86 -16.74
CA ASP A 427 -13.99 19.35 -16.11
C ASP A 427 -15.00 19.96 -17.10
N GLN A 428 -14.72 19.89 -18.41
CA GLN A 428 -15.56 20.49 -19.45
C GLN A 428 -16.53 19.47 -20.05
N LEU A 429 -17.53 19.02 -19.27
CA LEU A 429 -18.49 18.01 -19.68
C LEU A 429 -19.69 18.67 -20.42
N GLU A 430 -19.59 18.86 -21.75
CA GLU A 430 -20.66 19.46 -22.56
C GLU A 430 -21.53 18.39 -23.23
N SER A 431 -20.94 17.53 -24.04
CA SER A 431 -21.57 16.39 -24.70
C SER A 431 -20.63 15.22 -24.82
N THR A 432 -21.13 14.02 -25.05
CA THR A 432 -20.30 12.83 -25.20
C THR A 432 -19.31 12.95 -26.35
N ASP A 433 -19.76 13.42 -27.52
CA ASP A 433 -18.89 13.55 -28.69
C ASP A 433 -17.83 14.64 -28.51
N LYS A 434 -18.22 15.79 -27.95
CA LYS A 434 -17.28 16.87 -27.63
C LYS A 434 -16.23 16.39 -26.62
N THR A 435 -16.64 15.74 -25.53
CA THR A 435 -15.74 15.20 -24.52
C THR A 435 -14.75 14.19 -25.11
N ILE A 436 -15.22 13.25 -25.96
CA ILE A 436 -14.33 12.28 -26.63
C ILE A 436 -13.33 12.98 -27.54
N SER A 437 -13.77 14.01 -28.29
CA SER A 437 -12.89 14.81 -29.15
C SER A 437 -11.82 15.53 -28.34
N ASP A 438 -12.21 16.16 -27.22
CA ASP A 438 -11.30 16.93 -26.37
C ASP A 438 -10.26 16.04 -25.68
N VAL A 439 -10.68 14.91 -25.09
CA VAL A 439 -9.73 13.99 -24.41
C VAL A 439 -8.76 13.36 -25.42
N ASN A 440 -9.19 13.02 -26.63
CA ASN A 440 -8.30 12.54 -27.69
C ASN A 440 -7.32 13.64 -28.12
N THR A 441 -7.77 14.90 -28.22
CA THR A 441 -6.89 16.04 -28.51
C THR A 441 -5.83 16.25 -27.42
N ILE A 442 -6.22 16.14 -26.15
CA ILE A 442 -5.28 16.22 -25.02
C ILE A 442 -4.23 15.12 -25.14
N LEU A 443 -4.64 13.86 -25.34
CA LEU A 443 -3.72 12.72 -25.46
C LEU A 443 -2.77 12.87 -26.67
N LYS A 444 -3.26 13.41 -27.79
CA LYS A 444 -2.45 13.70 -28.99
C LYS A 444 -1.43 14.81 -28.72
N THR A 445 -1.84 15.88 -28.03
CA THR A 445 -0.95 16.98 -27.65
C THR A 445 0.16 16.53 -26.68
N GLU A 446 -0.17 15.62 -25.76
CA GLU A 446 0.80 15.00 -24.85
C GLU A 446 1.70 13.94 -25.53
N GLY A 447 1.48 13.67 -26.83
CA GLY A 447 2.25 12.67 -27.60
C GLY A 447 2.02 11.22 -27.15
N LEU A 448 0.84 10.93 -26.59
CA LEU A 448 0.47 9.63 -26.07
C LEU A 448 -0.30 8.76 -27.08
N ILE A 449 -0.89 9.41 -28.07
CA ILE A 449 -1.55 8.80 -29.23
C ILE A 449 -1.21 9.63 -30.46
N GLN A 450 -1.31 9.01 -31.63
CA GLN A 450 -1.03 9.64 -32.92
C GLN A 450 -2.13 9.36 -33.95
N ILE A 451 -2.12 10.07 -35.06
CA ILE A 451 -3.04 9.83 -36.19
C ILE A 451 -2.91 8.39 -36.66
N GLY A 452 -4.06 7.74 -36.86
CA GLY A 452 -4.15 6.33 -37.26
C GLY A 452 -4.23 5.34 -36.09
N ASP A 453 -3.94 5.78 -34.86
CA ASP A 453 -4.09 4.92 -33.69
C ASP A 453 -5.55 4.59 -33.41
N VAL A 454 -5.79 3.40 -32.86
CA VAL A 454 -7.09 2.98 -32.34
C VAL A 454 -7.13 3.21 -30.83
N VAL A 455 -8.20 3.80 -30.35
CA VAL A 455 -8.50 3.94 -28.90
C VAL A 455 -9.90 3.47 -28.58
N ILE A 456 -10.08 2.90 -27.40
CA ILE A 456 -11.39 2.45 -26.87
C ILE A 456 -11.84 3.45 -25.81
N ASN A 457 -12.95 4.14 -26.08
CA ASN A 457 -13.53 5.11 -25.15
C ASN A 457 -14.65 4.46 -24.34
N THR A 458 -14.67 4.67 -23.01
CA THR A 458 -15.75 4.26 -22.11
C THR A 458 -16.25 5.45 -21.30
N ALA A 459 -17.56 5.56 -21.15
CA ALA A 459 -18.19 6.64 -20.38
C ALA A 459 -19.56 6.23 -19.83
N ALA A 460 -20.11 7.04 -18.93
CA ALA A 460 -21.53 7.04 -18.60
C ALA A 460 -22.28 7.97 -19.56
N VAL A 461 -23.36 7.52 -20.18
CA VAL A 461 -24.20 8.34 -21.05
C VAL A 461 -25.61 8.43 -20.44
N PRO A 462 -26.18 9.61 -20.27
CA PRO A 462 -25.64 10.95 -20.59
C PRO A 462 -24.45 11.36 -19.68
N ILE A 463 -23.41 11.99 -20.28
CA ILE A 463 -22.11 12.25 -19.63
C ILE A 463 -22.20 13.18 -18.40
N PHE A 464 -23.22 14.05 -18.33
CA PHE A 464 -23.45 14.97 -17.22
C PHE A 464 -24.29 14.38 -16.09
N LYS A 465 -24.88 13.17 -16.26
CA LYS A 465 -25.49 12.44 -15.15
C LYS A 465 -24.46 11.56 -14.50
N GLN A 466 -24.26 11.75 -13.19
CA GLN A 466 -23.49 10.79 -12.41
C GLN A 466 -24.16 9.42 -12.53
N GLY A 467 -23.58 8.54 -13.32
CA GLY A 467 -24.12 7.22 -13.65
C GLY A 467 -23.03 6.18 -13.77
N LYS A 468 -23.46 4.95 -13.97
CA LYS A 468 -22.58 3.82 -14.21
C LYS A 468 -22.08 3.84 -15.64
N THR A 469 -20.85 3.39 -15.87
CA THR A 469 -20.30 3.21 -17.23
C THR A 469 -21.21 2.28 -18.04
N ASN A 470 -21.76 2.78 -19.13
CA ASN A 470 -22.75 2.10 -19.96
C ASN A 470 -22.51 2.28 -21.47
N MET A 471 -21.42 2.93 -21.86
CA MET A 471 -21.05 3.19 -23.25
C MET A 471 -19.62 2.73 -23.53
N LEU A 472 -19.43 2.16 -24.71
CA LEU A 472 -18.14 1.83 -25.29
C LEU A 472 -18.13 2.30 -26.75
N LYS A 473 -17.05 3.02 -27.15
CA LYS A 473 -16.87 3.51 -28.52
C LYS A 473 -15.43 3.21 -28.97
N VAL A 474 -15.32 2.56 -30.12
CA VAL A 474 -14.03 2.43 -30.81
C VAL A 474 -13.81 3.66 -31.67
N SER A 475 -12.64 4.28 -31.57
CA SER A 475 -12.27 5.46 -32.37
C SER A 475 -10.92 5.25 -33.02
N VAL A 476 -10.82 5.64 -34.30
CA VAL A 476 -9.55 5.85 -35.00
C VAL A 476 -9.21 7.33 -34.87
N ILE A 477 -7.97 7.64 -34.50
CA ILE A 477 -7.52 9.02 -34.30
C ILE A 477 -7.25 9.68 -35.66
N GLU A 478 -7.89 10.80 -35.89
CA GLU A 478 -7.79 11.62 -37.11
C GLU A 478 -6.79 12.78 -36.96
#